data_4656e0ab3bbc038d0fa8ea5411148f71
#
_entry.id   4656e0ab3bbc038d0fa8ea5411148f71
#
_cell.length_a   1.000
_cell.length_b   1.000
_cell.length_c   1.000
_cell.angle_alpha   90.00
_cell.angle_beta   90.00
_cell.angle_gamma   90.00
#
_symmetry.space_group_name_H-M   'P 1'
#
loop_
_entity.id
_entity.type
_entity.pdbx_description
1 polymer ?
#
loop_
_entity_poly.entity_id
_entity_poly.type
_entity_poly.pdbx_seq_one_letter_code
_entity_poly.pdbx_strand_id
1 'polypeptide(L)'
;MKKRILAALLAASMALCAGCGSQTSDDGEEQTAAGTAVEVAEVTKGAMSTEYSVNGKVAADNEVQVFPMLAGQVLTLSVSEGDKVTKGQTLLNVDTSSVTSTMSSLRESYNATKTATDKAIENAQISVQQAQLAVENTEALLEAGAAAEQDLTKAKQGLEQAQAGVAQARAQQAASLAQIQASMDQINKQAS
;
A
#
# COMPACT_ATOMS: atom_id res chain seq x y z
N MET A 1 3.12 -44.94 -48.75
CA MET A 1 3.55 -44.93 -50.18
C MET A 1 4.66 -43.93 -50.48
N LYS A 2 5.14 -43.15 -49.53
CA LYS A 2 6.21 -42.10 -49.77
C LYS A 2 7.67 -42.63 -49.67
N LYS A 3 7.89 -43.82 -49.08
CA LYS A 3 9.22 -44.41 -48.91
C LYS A 3 9.74 -45.25 -50.09
N ARG A 4 8.87 -45.55 -51.04
CA ARG A 4 9.21 -46.36 -52.22
C ARG A 4 9.64 -45.52 -53.43
N ILE A 5 9.36 -44.20 -53.39
CA ILE A 5 9.72 -43.29 -54.49
C ILE A 5 11.16 -42.78 -54.34
N LEU A 6 11.67 -42.71 -53.10
CA LEU A 6 13.02 -42.26 -52.82
C LEU A 6 14.11 -43.27 -53.21
N ALA A 7 13.78 -44.56 -53.22
CA ALA A 7 14.70 -45.63 -53.58
C ALA A 7 14.89 -45.78 -55.11
N ALA A 8 13.96 -45.29 -55.91
CA ALA A 8 14.02 -45.38 -57.40
C ALA A 8 14.86 -44.26 -58.00
N LEU A 9 15.05 -43.13 -57.29
CA LEU A 9 15.86 -42.00 -57.79
C LEU A 9 17.36 -42.15 -57.54
N LEU A 10 17.76 -43.02 -56.57
CA LEU A 10 19.18 -43.24 -56.27
C LEU A 10 19.84 -44.28 -57.20
N ALA A 11 19.08 -45.11 -57.90
CA ALA A 11 19.57 -46.16 -58.80
C ALA A 11 19.86 -45.64 -60.21
N ALA A 12 19.39 -44.46 -60.59
CA ALA A 12 19.51 -43.90 -61.95
C ALA A 12 20.80 -43.03 -62.14
N SER A 13 21.54 -42.71 -61.09
CA SER A 13 22.72 -41.84 -61.16
C SER A 13 24.05 -42.57 -61.28
N MET A 14 24.06 -43.92 -61.31
CA MET A 14 25.29 -44.73 -61.28
C MET A 14 25.66 -45.40 -62.58
N ALA A 15 25.04 -45.05 -63.69
CA ALA A 15 25.17 -45.74 -64.96
C ALA A 15 25.85 -44.90 -66.08
N LEU A 16 26.51 -43.80 -65.77
CA LEU A 16 27.14 -42.93 -66.82
C LEU A 16 28.62 -42.65 -66.63
N CYS A 17 29.41 -43.59 -66.17
CA CYS A 17 30.88 -43.46 -66.18
C CYS A 17 31.50 -44.78 -66.66
N ALA A 18 31.36 -45.08 -67.98
CA ALA A 18 32.24 -46.07 -68.64
C ALA A 18 32.30 -45.74 -70.11
N GLY A 19 33.49 -45.37 -70.58
CA GLY A 19 33.81 -45.21 -71.98
C GLY A 19 35.10 -44.40 -72.17
N CYS A 20 36.18 -44.98 -71.99
CA CYS A 20 37.22 -45.51 -72.85
C CYS A 20 37.66 -44.61 -73.97
N GLY A 21 38.99 -44.53 -74.16
CA GLY A 21 39.57 -44.27 -75.41
C GLY A 21 40.96 -43.59 -75.32
N SER A 22 42.01 -44.45 -75.36
CA SER A 22 43.39 -44.16 -75.63
C SER A 22 43.63 -43.69 -77.04
N GLN A 23 44.55 -42.77 -77.25
CA GLN A 23 45.54 -42.90 -78.33
C GLN A 23 46.75 -41.94 -78.17
N THR A 24 47.91 -42.54 -78.19
CA THR A 24 49.25 -42.02 -78.30
C THR A 24 49.55 -41.34 -79.63
N SER A 25 50.38 -40.31 -79.66
CA SER A 25 51.51 -39.99 -80.59
C SER A 25 52.21 -38.79 -79.99
N ASP A 26 53.35 -38.96 -79.65
CA ASP A 26 54.73 -38.66 -79.92
C ASP A 26 54.97 -37.37 -80.75
N ASP A 27 56.00 -36.71 -80.29
CA ASP A 27 56.97 -35.81 -80.86
C ASP A 27 56.99 -34.35 -80.43
N GLY A 28 58.19 -33.96 -79.96
CA GLY A 28 58.75 -32.64 -80.24
C GLY A 28 58.92 -31.76 -78.99
N GLU A 29 60.17 -31.79 -78.54
CA GLU A 29 60.77 -30.84 -77.58
C GLU A 29 60.48 -29.38 -77.92
N GLU A 30 60.06 -28.67 -76.89
CA GLU A 30 60.67 -27.36 -76.58
C GLU A 30 60.37 -27.01 -75.12
N GLN A 31 61.41 -27.06 -74.29
CA GLN A 31 61.36 -26.59 -72.92
C GLN A 31 61.18 -25.06 -72.86
N THR A 32 60.03 -24.57 -72.87
CA THR A 32 59.73 -23.26 -72.36
C THR A 32 59.27 -23.43 -70.93
N ALA A 33 59.99 -22.79 -70.01
CA ALA A 33 59.65 -22.78 -68.62
C ALA A 33 58.18 -22.31 -68.46
N ALA A 34 57.34 -23.29 -68.28
CA ALA A 34 55.93 -22.96 -67.95
C ALA A 34 55.89 -22.30 -66.57
N GLY A 35 55.82 -20.99 -66.60
CA GLY A 35 55.44 -20.25 -65.38
C GLY A 35 54.09 -20.74 -64.88
N THR A 36 54.09 -21.19 -63.69
CA THR A 36 52.82 -21.54 -63.04
C THR A 36 51.90 -20.32 -63.07
N ALA A 37 50.82 -20.43 -63.81
CA ALA A 37 49.81 -19.36 -63.79
C ALA A 37 49.19 -19.29 -62.37
N VAL A 38 49.44 -18.24 -61.65
CA VAL A 38 48.86 -17.91 -60.40
C VAL A 38 47.76 -16.86 -60.60
N GLU A 39 46.59 -17.17 -60.18
CA GLU A 39 45.49 -16.22 -60.16
C GLU A 39 45.73 -15.27 -58.99
N VAL A 40 45.95 -14.02 -59.29
CA VAL A 40 46.11 -12.99 -58.26
C VAL A 40 44.80 -12.22 -58.12
N ALA A 41 44.30 -12.21 -56.93
CA ALA A 41 43.18 -11.37 -56.62
C ALA A 41 43.67 -10.08 -55.93
N GLU A 42 43.16 -8.97 -56.40
CA GLU A 42 43.46 -7.68 -55.78
C GLU A 42 42.81 -7.60 -54.37
N VAL A 43 43.61 -7.35 -53.36
CA VAL A 43 43.13 -7.21 -51.98
C VAL A 43 42.50 -5.84 -51.80
N THR A 44 41.21 -5.83 -51.72
CA THR A 44 40.42 -4.63 -51.37
C THR A 44 40.18 -4.56 -49.87
N LYS A 45 40.41 -3.41 -49.27
CA LYS A 45 40.03 -3.14 -47.87
C LYS A 45 38.54 -2.90 -47.82
N GLY A 46 37.82 -3.82 -47.25
CA GLY A 46 36.41 -3.67 -46.95
C GLY A 46 36.16 -3.53 -45.43
N ALA A 47 35.20 -2.76 -45.06
CA ALA A 47 34.71 -2.76 -43.67
C ALA A 47 33.79 -3.96 -43.48
N MET A 48 34.10 -4.82 -42.52
CA MET A 48 33.18 -5.87 -42.08
C MET A 48 32.33 -5.32 -40.92
N SER A 49 31.05 -5.23 -41.15
CA SER A 49 30.09 -4.92 -40.09
C SER A 49 29.38 -6.22 -39.69
N THR A 50 29.40 -6.53 -38.43
CA THR A 50 28.60 -7.64 -37.88
C THR A 50 27.41 -7.01 -37.15
N GLU A 51 26.22 -7.28 -37.63
CA GLU A 51 24.98 -6.88 -36.92
C GLU A 51 24.58 -7.96 -35.92
N TYR A 52 24.44 -7.53 -34.68
CA TYR A 52 23.88 -8.39 -33.65
C TYR A 52 22.44 -7.93 -33.35
N SER A 53 21.48 -8.78 -33.63
CA SER A 53 20.09 -8.57 -33.21
C SER A 53 19.93 -9.07 -31.80
N VAL A 54 19.59 -8.17 -30.88
CA VAL A 54 19.25 -8.54 -29.49
C VAL A 54 17.80 -8.21 -29.23
N ASN A 55 17.05 -9.17 -28.70
CA ASN A 55 15.69 -8.98 -28.27
C ASN A 55 15.70 -8.55 -26.80
N GLY A 56 15.14 -7.39 -26.50
CA GLY A 56 14.97 -6.87 -25.16
C GLY A 56 13.50 -6.67 -24.83
N LYS A 57 13.14 -6.83 -23.57
CA LYS A 57 11.84 -6.42 -23.04
C LYS A 57 12.01 -5.07 -22.33
N VAL A 58 11.23 -4.08 -22.73
CA VAL A 58 11.18 -2.80 -22.02
C VAL A 58 10.32 -2.99 -20.77
N ALA A 59 10.89 -2.68 -19.64
CA ALA A 59 10.19 -2.65 -18.36
C ALA A 59 10.37 -1.27 -17.70
N ALA A 60 9.43 -0.88 -16.86
CA ALA A 60 9.57 0.33 -16.08
C ALA A 60 10.73 0.18 -15.09
N ASP A 61 11.57 1.20 -14.97
CA ASP A 61 12.67 1.26 -13.99
C ASP A 61 12.11 1.36 -12.55
N ASN A 62 10.97 2.01 -12.41
CA ASN A 62 10.29 2.18 -11.15
C ASN A 62 8.78 2.04 -11.34
N GLU A 63 8.15 1.16 -10.60
CA GLU A 63 6.71 0.94 -10.58
C GLU A 63 6.20 1.17 -9.16
N VAL A 64 5.26 2.09 -9.00
CA VAL A 64 4.64 2.40 -7.71
C VAL A 64 3.16 2.05 -7.78
N GLN A 65 2.73 1.11 -6.95
CA GLN A 65 1.33 0.79 -6.80
C GLN A 65 0.69 1.74 -5.78
N VAL A 66 -0.32 2.46 -6.21
CA VAL A 66 -1.09 3.39 -5.37
C VAL A 66 -2.40 2.74 -4.97
N PHE A 67 -2.58 2.54 -3.66
CA PHE A 67 -3.81 2.01 -3.11
C PHE A 67 -4.53 3.10 -2.30
N PRO A 68 -5.84 3.30 -2.48
CA PRO A 68 -6.59 4.18 -1.61
C PRO A 68 -6.69 3.55 -0.21
N MET A 69 -6.53 4.35 0.84
CA MET A 69 -6.68 3.89 2.22
C MET A 69 -8.14 3.73 2.63
N LEU A 70 -9.06 4.39 1.92
CA LEU A 70 -10.50 4.30 2.12
C LEU A 70 -11.15 3.51 0.99
N ALA A 71 -12.04 2.60 1.34
CA ALA A 71 -12.95 1.98 0.40
C ALA A 71 -14.11 2.95 0.11
N GLY A 72 -14.34 3.25 -1.16
CA GLY A 72 -15.41 4.16 -1.57
C GLY A 72 -15.64 4.13 -3.07
N GLN A 73 -16.71 4.77 -3.52
CA GLN A 73 -16.99 4.94 -4.95
C GLN A 73 -16.08 6.02 -5.52
N VAL A 74 -15.48 5.76 -6.67
CA VAL A 74 -14.70 6.77 -7.39
C VAL A 74 -15.68 7.79 -7.99
N LEU A 75 -15.58 9.03 -7.56
CA LEU A 75 -16.40 10.14 -8.05
C LEU A 75 -15.85 10.71 -9.36
N THR A 76 -14.54 10.95 -9.40
CA THR A 76 -13.86 11.50 -10.58
C THR A 76 -12.49 10.86 -10.72
N LEU A 77 -12.13 10.58 -11.96
CA LEU A 77 -10.79 10.17 -12.36
C LEU A 77 -10.21 11.32 -13.19
N SER A 78 -9.12 11.90 -12.72
CA SER A 78 -8.52 13.12 -13.32
C SER A 78 -7.39 12.81 -14.30
N VAL A 79 -7.07 11.54 -14.49
CA VAL A 79 -5.96 11.09 -15.34
C VAL A 79 -6.39 9.92 -16.21
N SER A 80 -5.74 9.78 -17.34
CA SER A 80 -5.90 8.67 -18.29
C SER A 80 -4.62 7.89 -18.43
N GLU A 81 -4.73 6.67 -18.93
CA GLU A 81 -3.56 5.83 -19.21
C GLU A 81 -2.63 6.54 -20.24
N GLY A 82 -1.35 6.64 -19.91
CA GLY A 82 -0.35 7.35 -20.70
C GLY A 82 -0.09 8.79 -20.28
N ASP A 83 -0.86 9.35 -19.34
CA ASP A 83 -0.65 10.72 -18.86
C ASP A 83 0.62 10.86 -18.02
N LYS A 84 1.26 12.01 -18.13
CA LYS A 84 2.37 12.40 -17.25
C LYS A 84 1.82 13.02 -15.99
N VAL A 85 2.18 12.44 -14.84
CA VAL A 85 1.76 12.90 -13.53
C VAL A 85 2.93 13.49 -12.74
N THR A 86 2.65 14.44 -11.87
CA THR A 86 3.63 15.07 -10.99
C THR A 86 3.35 14.72 -9.52
N LYS A 87 4.38 14.80 -8.69
CA LYS A 87 4.23 14.56 -7.25
C LYS A 87 3.23 15.55 -6.64
N GLY A 88 2.20 15.03 -5.95
CA GLY A 88 1.14 15.82 -5.34
C GLY A 88 -0.06 16.11 -6.26
N GLN A 89 -0.04 15.61 -7.50
CA GLN A 89 -1.18 15.73 -8.39
C GLN A 89 -2.32 14.81 -7.95
N THR A 90 -3.55 15.33 -7.96
CA THR A 90 -4.74 14.52 -7.69
C THR A 90 -5.00 13.59 -8.87
N LEU A 91 -5.01 12.29 -8.63
CA LEU A 91 -5.25 11.27 -9.64
C LEU A 91 -6.73 10.91 -9.73
N LEU A 92 -7.36 10.72 -8.58
CA LEU A 92 -8.77 10.37 -8.48
C LEU A 92 -9.36 10.96 -7.20
N ASN A 93 -10.68 11.05 -7.17
CA ASN A 93 -11.45 11.47 -6.00
C ASN A 93 -12.42 10.36 -5.61
N VAL A 94 -12.39 9.96 -4.34
CA VAL A 94 -13.24 8.90 -3.78
C VAL A 94 -14.34 9.55 -2.95
N ASP A 95 -15.54 8.97 -2.98
CA ASP A 95 -16.65 9.39 -2.12
C ASP A 95 -16.33 9.07 -0.64
N THR A 96 -16.22 10.12 0.16
CA THR A 96 -15.99 10.05 1.61
C THR A 96 -17.22 10.37 2.44
N SER A 97 -18.39 10.43 1.83
CA SER A 97 -19.65 10.80 2.51
C SER A 97 -19.99 9.89 3.68
N SER A 98 -19.71 8.59 3.56
CA SER A 98 -19.91 7.63 4.64
C SER A 98 -19.01 7.91 5.85
N VAL A 99 -17.76 8.28 5.59
CA VAL A 99 -16.77 8.64 6.64
C VAL A 99 -17.21 9.93 7.34
N THR A 100 -17.62 10.93 6.56
CA THR A 100 -18.11 12.22 7.07
C THR A 100 -19.36 12.02 7.94
N SER A 101 -20.30 11.17 7.51
CA SER A 101 -21.51 10.85 8.27
C SER A 101 -21.18 10.14 9.58
N THR A 102 -20.26 9.16 9.53
CA THR A 102 -19.81 8.44 10.74
C THR A 102 -19.13 9.40 11.72
N MET A 103 -18.28 10.30 11.22
CA MET A 103 -17.61 11.31 12.04
C MET A 103 -18.61 12.27 12.69
N SER A 104 -19.66 12.69 11.97
CA SER A 104 -20.75 13.51 12.52
C SER A 104 -21.48 12.79 13.63
N SER A 105 -21.85 11.51 13.45
CA SER A 105 -22.53 10.71 14.46
C SER A 105 -21.67 10.50 15.71
N LEU A 106 -20.37 10.26 15.55
CA LEU A 106 -19.44 10.17 16.68
C LEU A 106 -19.31 11.49 17.42
N ARG A 107 -19.29 12.63 16.73
CA ARG A 107 -19.26 13.96 17.35
C ARG A 107 -20.54 14.25 18.11
N GLU A 108 -21.70 13.87 17.59
CA GLU A 108 -22.98 13.97 18.28
C GLU A 108 -22.99 13.08 19.54
N SER A 109 -22.52 11.84 19.43
CA SER A 109 -22.39 10.92 20.54
C SER A 109 -21.43 11.45 21.62
N TYR A 110 -20.32 12.06 21.23
CA TYR A 110 -19.39 12.72 22.15
C TYR A 110 -20.07 13.85 22.91
N ASN A 111 -20.79 14.74 22.23
CA ASN A 111 -21.48 15.86 22.85
C ASN A 111 -22.62 15.40 23.79
N ALA A 112 -23.39 14.40 23.38
CA ALA A 112 -24.44 13.82 24.20
C ALA A 112 -23.88 13.17 25.46
N THR A 113 -22.83 12.36 25.32
CA THR A 113 -22.14 11.71 26.44
C THR A 113 -21.52 12.75 27.38
N LYS A 114 -20.88 13.77 26.84
CA LYS A 114 -20.31 14.87 27.61
C LYS A 114 -21.41 15.56 28.45
N THR A 115 -22.51 15.93 27.81
CA THR A 115 -23.64 16.59 28.51
C THR A 115 -24.23 15.72 29.59
N ALA A 116 -24.45 14.43 29.35
CA ALA A 116 -24.98 13.50 30.31
C ALA A 116 -24.05 13.32 31.53
N THR A 117 -22.75 13.19 31.29
CA THR A 117 -21.77 13.01 32.35
C THR A 117 -21.47 14.31 33.09
N ASP A 118 -21.54 15.48 32.44
CA ASP A 118 -21.46 16.78 33.11
C ASP A 118 -22.61 16.93 34.11
N LYS A 119 -23.83 16.50 33.78
CA LYS A 119 -24.97 16.47 34.69
C LYS A 119 -24.77 15.50 35.85
N ALA A 120 -24.15 14.34 35.60
CA ALA A 120 -23.83 13.40 36.68
C ALA A 120 -22.81 13.99 37.67
N ILE A 121 -21.80 14.71 37.18
CA ILE A 121 -20.82 15.41 37.99
C ILE A 121 -21.51 16.54 38.80
N GLU A 122 -22.37 17.34 38.16
CA GLU A 122 -23.15 18.39 38.81
C GLU A 122 -23.98 17.83 40.00
N ASN A 123 -24.69 16.72 39.76
CA ASN A 123 -25.47 16.03 40.81
C ASN A 123 -24.57 15.54 41.96
N ALA A 124 -23.41 14.96 41.64
CA ALA A 124 -22.46 14.53 42.65
C ALA A 124 -21.88 15.72 43.45
N GLN A 125 -21.66 16.88 42.79
CA GLN A 125 -21.23 18.12 43.47
C GLN A 125 -22.29 18.67 44.40
N ILE A 126 -23.59 18.58 44.05
CA ILE A 126 -24.69 18.94 44.92
C ILE A 126 -24.67 18.06 46.19
N SER A 127 -24.38 16.76 46.04
CA SER A 127 -24.26 15.84 47.18
C SER A 127 -23.08 16.24 48.10
N VAL A 128 -21.96 16.69 47.53
CA VAL A 128 -20.84 17.22 48.32
C VAL A 128 -21.25 18.48 49.08
N GLN A 129 -21.96 19.39 48.44
CA GLN A 129 -22.45 20.62 49.06
C GLN A 129 -23.39 20.31 50.24
N GLN A 130 -24.31 19.35 50.06
CA GLN A 130 -25.20 18.91 51.13
C GLN A 130 -24.45 18.27 52.31
N ALA A 131 -23.45 17.43 52.00
CA ALA A 131 -22.63 16.80 53.02
C ALA A 131 -21.75 17.83 53.76
N GLN A 132 -21.29 18.88 53.06
CA GLN A 132 -20.53 19.97 53.61
C GLN A 132 -21.37 20.81 54.60
N LEU A 133 -22.61 21.13 54.22
CA LEU A 133 -23.57 21.77 55.12
C LEU A 133 -23.92 20.90 56.35
N ALA A 134 -23.97 19.58 56.18
CA ALA A 134 -24.19 18.67 57.31
C ALA A 134 -23.04 18.68 58.31
N VAL A 135 -21.80 18.74 57.83
CA VAL A 135 -20.61 18.89 58.68
C VAL A 135 -20.64 20.24 59.42
N GLU A 136 -20.88 21.34 58.72
CA GLU A 136 -20.94 22.69 59.28
C GLU A 136 -22.03 22.78 60.37
N ASN A 137 -23.23 22.28 60.12
CA ASN A 137 -24.32 22.25 61.07
C ASN A 137 -23.98 21.39 62.29
N THR A 138 -23.32 20.24 62.09
CA THR A 138 -22.94 19.34 63.18
C THR A 138 -21.83 19.94 64.03
N GLU A 139 -20.88 20.66 63.43
CA GLU A 139 -19.83 21.41 64.14
C GLU A 139 -20.44 22.51 65.01
N ALA A 140 -21.39 23.30 64.49
CA ALA A 140 -22.07 24.34 65.26
C ALA A 140 -22.90 23.73 66.44
N LEU A 141 -23.53 22.60 66.22
CA LEU A 141 -24.27 21.88 67.30
C LEU A 141 -23.34 21.30 68.37
N LEU A 142 -22.18 20.84 68.00
CA LEU A 142 -21.15 20.34 68.92
C LEU A 142 -20.60 21.46 69.78
N GLU A 143 -20.29 22.63 69.15
CA GLU A 143 -19.86 23.84 69.86
C GLU A 143 -20.94 24.33 70.92
N ALA A 144 -22.19 24.19 70.53
CA ALA A 144 -23.34 24.47 71.44
C ALA A 144 -23.59 23.38 72.51
N GLY A 145 -22.81 22.28 72.48
CA GLY A 145 -22.97 21.14 73.38
C GLY A 145 -24.19 20.30 73.08
N ALA A 146 -24.82 20.42 71.93
CA ALA A 146 -26.02 19.75 71.50
C ALA A 146 -25.79 18.52 70.58
N ALA A 147 -24.56 18.23 70.19
CA ALA A 147 -24.18 17.05 69.39
C ALA A 147 -22.99 16.32 70.01
N ALA A 148 -22.76 15.05 69.62
CA ALA A 148 -21.63 14.25 70.05
C ALA A 148 -20.50 14.30 69.01
N GLU A 149 -19.26 14.13 69.43
CA GLU A 149 -18.09 14.04 68.51
C GLU A 149 -18.24 12.91 67.48
N GLN A 150 -18.96 11.86 67.86
CA GLN A 150 -19.26 10.74 66.96
C GLN A 150 -20.15 11.17 65.78
N ASP A 151 -21.05 12.12 65.98
CA ASP A 151 -21.93 12.61 64.92
C ASP A 151 -21.17 13.48 63.92
N LEU A 152 -20.23 14.29 64.44
CA LEU A 152 -19.29 15.01 63.55
C LEU A 152 -18.41 14.08 62.75
N THR A 153 -17.93 13.00 63.35
CA THR A 153 -17.14 11.98 62.63
C THR A 153 -17.94 11.35 61.49
N LYS A 154 -19.22 11.01 61.76
CA LYS A 154 -20.12 10.46 60.71
C LYS A 154 -20.38 11.48 59.60
N ALA A 155 -20.59 12.75 59.92
CA ALA A 155 -20.79 13.82 58.94
C ALA A 155 -19.55 13.99 58.04
N LYS A 156 -18.34 13.98 58.61
CA LYS A 156 -17.07 14.04 57.88
C LYS A 156 -16.88 12.82 56.96
N GLN A 157 -17.22 11.63 57.42
CA GLN A 157 -17.21 10.41 56.57
C GLN A 157 -18.22 10.52 55.41
N GLY A 158 -19.38 11.11 55.64
CA GLY A 158 -20.37 11.39 54.60
C GLY A 158 -19.84 12.35 53.52
N LEU A 159 -19.11 13.40 53.95
CA LEU A 159 -18.45 14.35 53.05
C LEU A 159 -17.38 13.65 52.23
N GLU A 160 -16.52 12.85 52.83
CA GLU A 160 -15.48 12.07 52.12
C GLU A 160 -16.10 11.14 51.08
N GLN A 161 -17.18 10.43 51.44
CA GLN A 161 -17.92 9.58 50.52
C GLN A 161 -18.54 10.35 49.35
N ALA A 162 -19.10 11.53 49.59
CA ALA A 162 -19.63 12.38 48.54
C ALA A 162 -18.51 12.89 47.59
N GLN A 163 -17.36 13.27 48.13
CA GLN A 163 -16.18 13.67 47.34
C GLN A 163 -15.66 12.52 46.48
N ALA A 164 -15.61 11.31 47.02
CA ALA A 164 -15.26 10.11 46.26
C ALA A 164 -16.26 9.88 45.11
N GLY A 165 -17.56 10.16 45.32
CA GLY A 165 -18.57 10.12 44.26
C GLY A 165 -18.30 11.07 43.10
N VAL A 166 -17.86 12.30 43.39
CA VAL A 166 -17.44 13.25 42.33
C VAL A 166 -16.22 12.74 41.57
N ALA A 167 -15.22 12.20 42.27
CA ALA A 167 -14.05 11.64 41.66
C ALA A 167 -14.38 10.47 40.71
N GLN A 168 -15.29 9.60 41.15
CA GLN A 168 -15.79 8.49 40.36
C GLN A 168 -16.53 8.97 39.09
N ALA A 169 -17.43 9.96 39.23
CA ALA A 169 -18.17 10.53 38.09
C ALA A 169 -17.25 11.13 37.06
N ARG A 170 -16.19 11.84 37.49
CA ARG A 170 -15.16 12.41 36.61
C ARG A 170 -14.35 11.33 35.90
N ALA A 171 -13.95 10.28 36.60
CA ALA A 171 -13.24 9.15 36.00
C ALA A 171 -14.09 8.45 34.94
N GLN A 172 -15.38 8.26 35.21
CA GLN A 172 -16.34 7.68 34.27
C GLN A 172 -16.47 8.55 33.00
N GLN A 173 -16.59 9.88 33.16
CA GLN A 173 -16.62 10.83 32.05
C GLN A 173 -15.37 10.71 31.21
N ALA A 174 -14.20 10.78 31.84
CA ALA A 174 -12.92 10.71 31.14
C ALA A 174 -12.79 9.40 30.34
N ALA A 175 -13.16 8.27 30.92
CA ALA A 175 -13.11 6.98 30.24
C ALA A 175 -14.06 6.92 29.02
N SER A 176 -15.31 7.38 29.20
CA SER A 176 -16.31 7.36 28.13
C SER A 176 -15.93 8.28 26.96
N LEU A 177 -15.45 9.48 27.26
CA LEU A 177 -15.03 10.44 26.23
C LEU A 177 -13.75 9.97 25.51
N ALA A 178 -12.78 9.39 26.25
CA ALA A 178 -11.56 8.85 25.67
C ALA A 178 -11.85 7.73 24.65
N GLN A 179 -12.83 6.86 24.95
CA GLN A 179 -13.21 5.80 24.02
C GLN A 179 -13.80 6.35 22.71
N ILE A 180 -14.68 7.35 22.79
CA ILE A 180 -15.25 7.98 21.58
C ILE A 180 -14.15 8.72 20.80
N GLN A 181 -13.28 9.42 21.50
CA GLN A 181 -12.16 10.13 20.89
C GLN A 181 -11.23 9.16 20.15
N ALA A 182 -10.89 8.02 20.75
CA ALA A 182 -10.08 6.99 20.09
C ALA A 182 -10.74 6.47 18.79
N SER A 183 -12.07 6.31 18.79
CA SER A 183 -12.81 5.93 17.59
C SER A 183 -12.74 7.00 16.49
N MET A 184 -12.85 8.27 16.85
CA MET A 184 -12.71 9.40 15.93
C MET A 184 -11.30 9.46 15.34
N ASP A 185 -10.27 9.27 16.17
CA ASP A 185 -8.88 9.27 15.75
C ASP A 185 -8.54 8.11 14.80
N GLN A 186 -9.16 6.95 15.05
CA GLN A 186 -9.02 5.80 14.14
C GLN A 186 -9.59 6.11 12.75
N ILE A 187 -10.76 6.72 12.68
CA ILE A 187 -11.38 7.13 11.40
C ILE A 187 -10.52 8.19 10.70
N ASN A 188 -10.01 9.18 11.43
CA ASN A 188 -9.13 10.20 10.87
C ASN A 188 -7.85 9.61 10.26
N LYS A 189 -7.26 8.61 10.92
CA LYS A 189 -6.07 7.90 10.40
C LYS A 189 -6.38 7.10 9.14
N GLN A 190 -7.60 6.61 8.97
CA GLN A 190 -8.02 5.91 7.75
C GLN A 190 -8.30 6.89 6.61
N ALA A 191 -8.61 8.15 6.94
CA ALA A 191 -8.96 9.20 5.98
C ALA A 191 -7.76 10.06 5.53
N SER A 192 -6.58 9.88 6.15
CA SER A 192 -5.32 10.60 5.84
C SER A 192 -4.42 9.81 4.92
#